data_305a3f2be1f9a4dbd0ea7037a4e2ae76
#
_entry.id   305a3f2be1f9a4dbd0ea7037a4e2ae76
#
_cell.length_a   1.000
_cell.length_b   1.000
_cell.length_c   1.000
_cell.angle_alpha   90.00
_cell.angle_beta   90.00
_cell.angle_gamma   90.00
#
_symmetry.space_group_name_H-M   'P 1'
#
loop_
_entity.id
_entity.type
_entity.pdbx_description
1 polymer ?
#
loop_
_entity_poly.entity_id
_entity_poly.type
_entity_poly.pdbx_seq_one_letter_code
_entity_poly.pdbx_strand_id
1 'polypeptide(L)'
;IRTGEDIIKILMPLDSQELQEMLQRFTPLSDLGERLERAIDERVMEKRLQQREALFHSQDPSYAGGPTLTSDAPPLPKRTKRASASTELILTENMWGDDIEHLIRPDSSPLLQALTNEYDALRLKARKLENALRKEHSEAVTLKFLMGQGHVVHFPSVKGEVDDSLSLAYKTKTTRTFYHAEWTRIGMKLQKLREQLSEYESRMLEALRLEVLEHTAALRRNARLIDQLDVLLGFAQVAQE
;
A
#
# COMPACT_ATOMS: atom_id res chain seq x y z
N ILE A 1 -13.36 -15.32 9.49
CA ILE A 1 -13.70 -15.64 10.90
C ILE A 1 -15.17 -15.31 11.17
N ARG A 2 -15.60 -14.06 11.04
CA ARG A 2 -17.02 -13.65 11.29
C ARG A 2 -18.03 -14.44 10.49
N THR A 3 -17.86 -14.57 9.19
CA THR A 3 -18.78 -15.34 8.32
C THR A 3 -18.99 -16.76 8.81
N GLY A 4 -17.92 -17.44 9.27
CA GLY A 4 -18.01 -18.77 9.83
C GLY A 4 -18.83 -18.80 11.14
N GLU A 5 -18.63 -17.83 12.03
CA GLU A 5 -19.39 -17.71 13.27
C GLU A 5 -20.88 -17.39 13.02
N ASP A 6 -21.19 -16.58 12.01
CA ASP A 6 -22.56 -16.26 11.64
C ASP A 6 -23.29 -17.48 11.06
N ILE A 7 -22.62 -18.30 10.25
CA ILE A 7 -23.14 -19.60 9.78
C ILE A 7 -23.46 -20.50 10.97
N ILE A 8 -22.55 -20.61 11.93
CA ILE A 8 -22.75 -21.43 13.14
C ILE A 8 -23.97 -20.94 13.93
N LYS A 9 -24.14 -19.63 14.14
CA LYS A 9 -25.30 -19.05 14.85
C LYS A 9 -26.63 -19.39 14.16
N ILE A 10 -26.65 -19.38 12.82
CA ILE A 10 -27.84 -19.73 12.02
C ILE A 10 -28.18 -21.22 12.16
N LEU A 11 -27.17 -22.09 12.24
CA LEU A 11 -27.36 -23.54 12.30
C LEU A 11 -27.60 -24.05 13.72
N MET A 12 -27.21 -23.32 14.76
CA MET A 12 -27.36 -23.71 16.17
C MET A 12 -28.81 -24.06 16.60
N PRO A 13 -29.85 -23.36 16.14
CA PRO A 13 -31.22 -23.68 16.52
C PRO A 13 -31.83 -24.90 15.82
N LEU A 14 -31.14 -25.56 14.90
CA LEU A 14 -31.62 -26.75 14.19
C LEU A 14 -31.53 -27.98 15.09
N ASP A 15 -32.64 -28.71 15.16
CA ASP A 15 -32.80 -29.87 16.07
C ASP A 15 -32.25 -31.18 15.47
N SER A 16 -30.93 -31.21 15.23
CA SER A 16 -30.22 -32.40 14.74
C SER A 16 -29.03 -32.68 15.65
N GLN A 17 -29.02 -33.85 16.29
CA GLN A 17 -27.93 -34.26 17.19
C GLN A 17 -26.58 -34.27 16.51
N GLU A 18 -26.48 -34.80 15.28
CA GLU A 18 -25.25 -34.88 14.51
C GLU A 18 -24.69 -33.48 14.19
N LEU A 19 -25.59 -32.56 13.83
CA LEU A 19 -25.23 -31.16 13.56
C LEU A 19 -24.72 -30.48 14.83
N GLN A 20 -25.41 -30.68 15.97
CA GLN A 20 -25.00 -30.12 17.26
C GLN A 20 -23.60 -30.61 17.69
N GLU A 21 -23.31 -31.91 17.56
CA GLU A 21 -22.00 -32.48 17.85
C GLU A 21 -20.89 -31.89 16.96
N MET A 22 -21.23 -31.60 15.70
CA MET A 22 -20.31 -30.93 14.77
C MET A 22 -20.07 -29.47 15.17
N LEU A 23 -21.12 -28.73 15.49
CA LEU A 23 -21.05 -27.33 15.88
C LEU A 23 -20.29 -27.12 17.19
N GLN A 24 -20.37 -28.06 18.13
CA GLN A 24 -19.60 -28.03 19.40
C GLN A 24 -18.08 -28.08 19.20
N ARG A 25 -17.61 -28.57 18.06
CA ARG A 25 -16.18 -28.62 17.72
C ARG A 25 -15.66 -27.29 17.17
N PHE A 26 -16.56 -26.37 16.85
CA PHE A 26 -16.19 -25.05 16.34
C PHE A 26 -15.60 -24.20 17.47
N THR A 27 -14.46 -23.57 17.20
CA THR A 27 -13.80 -22.69 18.17
C THR A 27 -14.08 -21.24 17.77
N PRO A 28 -14.80 -20.46 18.59
CA PRO A 28 -15.04 -19.06 18.29
C PRO A 28 -13.70 -18.28 18.35
N LEU A 29 -13.48 -17.41 17.38
CA LEU A 29 -12.30 -16.55 17.25
C LEU A 29 -12.70 -15.10 16.97
N SER A 30 -13.88 -14.68 17.47
CA SER A 30 -14.42 -13.33 17.28
C SER A 30 -13.44 -12.26 17.73
N ASP A 31 -12.80 -12.44 18.89
CA ASP A 31 -11.85 -11.47 19.45
C ASP A 31 -10.64 -11.25 18.53
N LEU A 32 -10.13 -12.34 17.96
CA LEU A 32 -9.06 -12.25 16.95
C LEU A 32 -9.54 -11.54 15.69
N GLY A 33 -10.75 -11.88 15.21
CA GLY A 33 -11.37 -11.24 14.05
C GLY A 33 -11.54 -9.75 14.24
N GLU A 34 -12.09 -9.32 15.38
CA GLU A 34 -12.27 -7.91 15.70
C GLU A 34 -10.95 -7.14 15.81
N ARG A 35 -9.93 -7.76 16.40
CA ARG A 35 -8.61 -7.11 16.48
C ARG A 35 -7.98 -6.91 15.12
N LEU A 36 -8.06 -7.91 14.24
CA LEU A 36 -7.55 -7.79 12.88
C LEU A 36 -8.29 -6.70 12.08
N GLU A 37 -9.62 -6.67 12.15
CA GLU A 37 -10.43 -5.65 11.48
C GLU A 37 -10.15 -4.23 11.99
N ARG A 38 -9.94 -4.06 13.30
CA ARG A 38 -9.59 -2.74 13.85
C ARG A 38 -8.20 -2.30 13.45
N ALA A 39 -7.27 -3.25 13.31
CA ALA A 39 -5.87 -2.94 13.04
C ALA A 39 -5.58 -2.73 11.55
N ILE A 40 -6.18 -3.53 10.67
CA ILE A 40 -5.82 -3.58 9.25
C ILE A 40 -6.81 -2.76 8.40
N ASP A 41 -6.28 -1.97 7.47
CA ASP A 41 -7.08 -1.33 6.43
C ASP A 41 -7.18 -2.26 5.21
N GLU A 42 -8.33 -2.91 5.07
CA GLU A 42 -8.58 -3.87 3.99
C GLU A 42 -8.48 -3.22 2.60
N ARG A 43 -8.87 -1.97 2.44
CA ARG A 43 -8.81 -1.25 1.16
C ARG A 43 -7.37 -1.08 0.69
N VAL A 44 -6.49 -0.72 1.62
CA VAL A 44 -5.04 -0.58 1.33
C VAL A 44 -4.43 -1.94 1.04
N MET A 45 -4.86 -2.98 1.76
CA MET A 45 -4.41 -4.35 1.52
C MET A 45 -4.80 -4.85 0.14
N GLU A 46 -6.06 -4.69 -0.27
CA GLU A 46 -6.54 -5.06 -1.61
C GLU A 46 -5.80 -4.31 -2.71
N LYS A 47 -5.60 -3.00 -2.55
CA LYS A 47 -4.85 -2.19 -3.51
C LYS A 47 -3.41 -2.68 -3.67
N ARG A 48 -2.73 -2.99 -2.56
CA ARG A 48 -1.37 -3.54 -2.59
C ARG A 48 -1.31 -4.93 -3.24
N LEU A 49 -2.31 -5.78 -3.01
CA LEU A 49 -2.42 -7.09 -3.66
C LEU A 49 -2.60 -6.94 -5.17
N GLN A 50 -3.52 -6.10 -5.62
CA GLN A 50 -3.76 -5.83 -7.04
C GLN A 50 -2.52 -5.25 -7.73
N GLN A 51 -1.81 -4.33 -7.10
CA GLN A 51 -0.56 -3.79 -7.62
C GLN A 51 0.52 -4.87 -7.77
N ARG A 52 0.62 -5.77 -6.79
CA ARG A 52 1.58 -6.89 -6.85
C ARG A 52 1.23 -7.87 -7.95
N GLU A 53 -0.03 -8.23 -8.12
CA GLU A 53 -0.50 -9.10 -9.20
C GLU A 53 -0.24 -8.48 -10.57
N ALA A 54 -0.52 -7.18 -10.74
CA ALA A 54 -0.23 -6.46 -11.97
C ALA A 54 1.27 -6.47 -12.32
N LEU A 55 2.15 -6.35 -11.30
CA LEU A 55 3.59 -6.47 -11.49
C LEU A 55 4.02 -7.88 -11.90
N PHE A 56 3.44 -8.93 -11.30
CA PHE A 56 3.72 -10.32 -11.69
C PHE A 56 3.30 -10.59 -13.13
N HIS A 57 2.10 -10.17 -13.53
CA HIS A 57 1.64 -10.33 -14.92
C HIS A 57 2.45 -9.53 -15.94
N SER A 58 3.06 -8.41 -15.54
CA SER A 58 3.92 -7.61 -16.43
C SER A 58 5.34 -8.18 -16.59
N GLN A 59 5.77 -9.09 -15.71
CA GLN A 59 7.11 -9.68 -15.74
C GLN A 59 7.16 -11.08 -16.36
N ASP A 60 6.01 -11.71 -16.64
CA ASP A 60 5.96 -13.05 -17.22
C ASP A 60 5.76 -12.98 -18.74
N PRO A 61 6.83 -13.18 -19.58
CA PRO A 61 6.74 -13.16 -21.03
C PRO A 61 5.98 -14.35 -21.60
N SER A 62 5.66 -15.37 -20.81
CA SER A 62 5.05 -16.62 -21.27
C SER A 62 3.54 -16.57 -21.44
N TYR A 63 2.86 -15.51 -21.01
CA TYR A 63 1.42 -15.32 -21.19
C TYR A 63 1.01 -14.61 -22.49
N ALA A 64 1.96 -14.20 -23.33
CA ALA A 64 1.72 -13.54 -24.62
C ALA A 64 1.77 -14.51 -25.80
N GLY A 65 1.28 -15.73 -25.67
CA GLY A 65 1.35 -16.75 -26.73
C GLY A 65 0.30 -17.80 -26.67
N GLY A 66 -0.95 -17.48 -26.99
CA GLY A 66 -1.89 -18.47 -27.53
C GLY A 66 -1.45 -18.84 -28.98
N PRO A 67 -1.62 -20.10 -29.43
CA PRO A 67 -1.09 -20.55 -30.70
C PRO A 67 -1.95 -20.01 -31.87
N THR A 68 -1.46 -19.02 -32.59
CA THR A 68 -1.93 -18.69 -33.93
C THR A 68 -0.83 -18.97 -34.94
N LEU A 69 -1.01 -20.10 -35.60
CA LEU A 69 -0.35 -20.43 -36.86
C LEU A 69 -0.89 -19.47 -37.95
N THR A 70 -0.11 -18.47 -38.31
CA THR A 70 -0.07 -17.94 -39.69
C THR A 70 1.25 -17.17 -39.87
N SER A 71 2.02 -17.66 -40.80
CA SER A 71 3.20 -17.06 -41.39
C SER A 71 2.76 -15.82 -42.17
N ASP A 72 3.19 -14.66 -41.73
CA ASP A 72 3.52 -13.46 -42.52
C ASP A 72 3.66 -12.29 -41.51
N ALA A 73 4.83 -12.14 -40.97
CA ALA A 73 5.13 -11.04 -40.02
C ALA A 73 5.89 -9.91 -40.74
N PRO A 74 5.40 -8.68 -40.71
CA PRO A 74 6.19 -7.51 -41.06
C PRO A 74 7.25 -7.22 -39.95
N PRO A 75 8.37 -6.55 -40.29
CA PRO A 75 9.52 -6.43 -39.39
C PRO A 75 9.18 -5.64 -38.13
N LEU A 76 9.64 -6.17 -36.99
CA LEU A 76 9.53 -5.59 -35.66
C LEU A 76 10.02 -4.15 -35.61
N PRO A 77 9.26 -3.20 -35.03
CA PRO A 77 9.74 -1.85 -34.81
C PRO A 77 10.86 -1.87 -33.73
N LYS A 78 11.94 -1.17 -34.04
CA LYS A 78 13.10 -1.02 -33.17
C LYS A 78 12.69 -0.54 -31.78
N ARG A 79 13.03 -1.33 -30.77
CA ARG A 79 12.87 -1.09 -29.33
C ARG A 79 13.35 0.31 -28.96
N THR A 80 12.45 1.26 -28.81
CA THR A 80 12.76 2.60 -28.32
C THR A 80 13.14 2.51 -26.85
N LYS A 81 14.32 3.05 -26.50
CA LYS A 81 14.88 3.18 -25.15
C LYS A 81 14.08 4.09 -24.19
N ARG A 82 12.76 4.01 -24.21
CA ARG A 82 11.89 4.93 -23.45
C ARG A 82 11.24 4.30 -22.19
N ALA A 83 11.37 2.99 -21.98
CA ALA A 83 10.73 2.29 -20.89
C ALA A 83 11.53 2.29 -19.57
N SER A 84 12.86 2.53 -19.61
CA SER A 84 13.67 2.58 -18.38
C SER A 84 13.67 3.94 -17.69
N ALA A 85 13.48 5.03 -18.46
CA ALA A 85 13.45 6.39 -17.91
C ALA A 85 12.15 6.72 -17.14
N SER A 86 11.03 6.08 -17.49
CA SER A 86 9.74 6.33 -16.82
C SER A 86 9.62 5.65 -15.46
N THR A 87 10.27 4.51 -15.24
CA THR A 87 10.23 3.82 -13.96
C THR A 87 11.14 4.49 -12.91
N GLU A 88 12.30 5.00 -13.32
CA GLU A 88 13.17 5.80 -12.44
C GLU A 88 12.57 7.18 -12.13
N LEU A 89 11.90 7.81 -13.10
CA LEU A 89 11.20 9.08 -12.90
C LEU A 89 10.01 8.94 -11.94
N ILE A 90 9.25 7.83 -11.99
CA ILE A 90 8.14 7.57 -11.08
C ILE A 90 8.62 7.38 -9.64
N LEU A 91 9.78 6.74 -9.44
CA LEU A 91 10.38 6.56 -8.11
C LEU A 91 10.92 7.87 -7.49
N THR A 92 11.27 8.86 -8.32
CA THR A 92 11.88 10.12 -7.85
C THR A 92 10.88 11.27 -7.70
N GLU A 93 9.77 11.27 -8.42
CA GLU A 93 8.83 12.40 -8.41
C GLU A 93 7.94 12.47 -7.16
N ASN A 94 7.72 11.34 -6.47
CA ASN A 94 6.66 11.24 -5.47
C ASN A 94 7.14 10.96 -4.03
N MET A 95 8.44 11.05 -3.73
CA MET A 95 8.94 10.65 -2.40
C MET A 95 8.49 11.55 -1.24
N TRP A 96 8.00 12.77 -1.47
CA TRP A 96 7.51 13.62 -0.39
C TRP A 96 6.03 14.02 -0.52
N GLY A 97 5.46 13.93 -1.74
CA GLY A 97 4.13 14.41 -2.08
C GLY A 97 3.00 13.39 -1.93
N ASP A 98 3.31 12.12 -1.93
CA ASP A 98 2.30 11.06 -1.87
C ASP A 98 1.80 10.82 -0.44
N ASP A 99 0.51 10.53 -0.33
CA ASP A 99 -0.06 10.05 0.90
C ASP A 99 0.55 8.69 1.24
N ILE A 100 1.07 8.55 2.46
CA ILE A 100 1.49 7.23 2.94
C ILE A 100 0.21 6.44 3.17
N GLU A 101 -0.01 5.43 2.35
CA GLU A 101 -1.07 4.46 2.57
C GLU A 101 -0.59 3.46 3.62
N HIS A 102 -1.09 3.61 4.84
CA HIS A 102 -0.81 2.69 5.94
C HIS A 102 -1.68 1.45 5.85
N LEU A 103 -1.06 0.26 5.89
CA LEU A 103 -1.79 -1.00 6.00
C LEU A 103 -2.40 -1.17 7.40
N ILE A 104 -1.71 -0.65 8.41
CA ILE A 104 -2.23 -0.55 9.78
C ILE A 104 -2.94 0.78 9.94
N ARG A 105 -4.17 0.75 10.42
CA ARG A 105 -4.95 1.97 10.70
C ARG A 105 -4.25 2.83 11.74
N PRO A 106 -4.10 4.14 11.51
CA PRO A 106 -3.43 5.03 12.48
C PRO A 106 -4.08 5.05 13.86
N ASP A 107 -5.40 4.89 13.93
CA ASP A 107 -6.18 4.86 15.17
C ASP A 107 -6.02 3.56 15.99
N SER A 108 -5.41 2.52 15.41
CA SER A 108 -5.13 1.26 16.12
C SER A 108 -4.08 1.40 17.24
N SER A 109 -3.26 2.45 17.21
CA SER A 109 -2.22 2.72 18.20
C SER A 109 -2.02 4.23 18.43
N PRO A 110 -2.01 4.70 19.71
CA PRO A 110 -1.77 6.11 20.02
C PRO A 110 -0.43 6.63 19.47
N LEU A 111 0.61 5.78 19.46
CA LEU A 111 1.92 6.15 18.92
C LEU A 111 1.87 6.31 17.40
N LEU A 112 1.23 5.37 16.69
CA LEU A 112 1.07 5.44 15.24
C LEU A 112 0.29 6.70 14.85
N GLN A 113 -0.78 7.00 15.56
CA GLN A 113 -1.58 8.20 15.34
C GLN A 113 -0.78 9.48 15.57
N ALA A 114 0.03 9.53 16.64
CA ALA A 114 0.90 10.69 16.91
C ALA A 114 1.93 10.91 15.80
N LEU A 115 2.60 9.84 15.35
CA LEU A 115 3.57 9.90 14.25
C LEU A 115 2.91 10.33 12.92
N THR A 116 1.73 9.80 12.62
CA THR A 116 0.96 10.19 11.42
C THR A 116 0.55 11.66 11.47
N ASN A 117 0.04 12.13 12.60
CA ASN A 117 -0.33 13.54 12.78
C ASN A 117 0.89 14.48 12.63
N GLU A 118 2.05 14.09 13.16
CA GLU A 118 3.30 14.87 12.99
C GLU A 118 3.75 14.90 11.53
N TYR A 119 3.67 13.75 10.84
CA TYR A 119 3.99 13.64 9.42
C TYR A 119 3.09 14.54 8.57
N ASP A 120 1.77 14.51 8.79
CA ASP A 120 0.81 15.34 8.07
C ASP A 120 0.99 16.83 8.34
N ALA A 121 1.32 17.21 9.58
CA ALA A 121 1.64 18.58 9.94
C ALA A 121 2.89 19.09 9.19
N LEU A 122 3.92 18.26 9.04
CA LEU A 122 5.11 18.61 8.26
C LEU A 122 4.83 18.68 6.76
N ARG A 123 3.99 17.78 6.23
CA ARG A 123 3.53 17.85 4.83
C ARG A 123 2.78 19.15 4.54
N LEU A 124 1.91 19.54 5.45
CA LEU A 124 1.21 20.82 5.32
C LEU A 124 2.18 22.02 5.31
N LYS A 125 3.24 21.97 6.15
CA LYS A 125 4.30 22.99 6.13
C LYS A 125 5.05 22.99 4.80
N ALA A 126 5.41 21.80 4.27
CA ALA A 126 6.07 21.68 2.98
C ALA A 126 5.21 22.27 1.83
N ARG A 127 3.91 21.95 1.81
CA ARG A 127 2.96 22.51 0.81
C ARG A 127 2.84 24.05 0.93
N LYS A 128 2.82 24.59 2.15
CA LYS A 128 2.82 26.04 2.36
C LYS A 128 4.09 26.69 1.84
N LEU A 129 5.24 26.09 2.09
CA LEU A 129 6.54 26.54 1.58
C LEU A 129 6.58 26.49 0.05
N GLU A 130 6.13 25.38 -0.56
CA GLU A 130 6.06 25.24 -2.01
C GLU A 130 5.16 26.33 -2.64
N ASN A 131 4.00 26.58 -2.05
CA ASN A 131 3.08 27.62 -2.52
C ASN A 131 3.66 29.02 -2.35
N ALA A 132 4.43 29.28 -1.29
CA ALA A 132 5.14 30.56 -1.11
C ALA A 132 6.19 30.75 -2.21
N LEU A 133 7.03 29.76 -2.45
CA LEU A 133 8.07 29.78 -3.50
C LEU A 133 7.46 29.89 -4.91
N ARG A 134 6.31 29.28 -5.15
CA ARG A 134 5.56 29.43 -6.41
C ARG A 134 5.09 30.87 -6.64
N LYS A 135 4.59 31.52 -5.60
CA LYS A 135 4.14 32.93 -5.70
C LYS A 135 5.30 33.89 -5.90
N GLU A 136 6.44 33.60 -5.27
CA GLU A 136 7.61 34.48 -5.28
C GLU A 136 8.40 34.36 -6.59
N HIS A 137 8.54 33.16 -7.13
CA HIS A 137 9.43 32.90 -8.26
C HIS A 137 8.68 32.49 -9.55
N SER A 138 7.86 31.43 -9.50
CA SER A 138 7.09 30.91 -10.65
C SER A 138 6.14 29.81 -10.21
N GLU A 139 4.97 29.73 -10.82
CA GLU A 139 3.99 28.63 -10.59
C GLU A 139 4.54 27.23 -10.86
N ALA A 140 5.58 27.14 -11.69
CA ALA A 140 6.19 25.87 -12.07
C ALA A 140 7.27 25.36 -11.09
N VAL A 141 7.54 26.09 -9.99
CA VAL A 141 8.48 25.68 -8.95
C VAL A 141 7.91 24.49 -8.17
N THR A 142 8.73 23.46 -7.96
CA THR A 142 8.34 22.27 -7.21
C THR A 142 9.42 21.84 -6.21
N LEU A 143 8.99 21.39 -5.05
CA LEU A 143 9.87 20.74 -4.09
C LEU A 143 10.09 19.29 -4.52
N LYS A 144 11.33 18.83 -4.51
CA LYS A 144 11.68 17.44 -4.91
C LYS A 144 12.71 16.83 -3.96
N PHE A 145 12.70 15.50 -3.91
CA PHE A 145 13.82 14.75 -3.39
C PHE A 145 14.53 14.06 -4.56
N LEU A 146 15.83 14.32 -4.72
CA LEU A 146 16.63 13.71 -5.76
C LEU A 146 17.73 12.84 -5.13
N MET A 147 17.86 11.61 -5.61
CA MET A 147 18.93 10.71 -5.15
C MET A 147 20.29 11.36 -5.41
N GLY A 148 21.15 11.38 -4.39
CA GLY A 148 22.48 12.00 -4.45
C GLY A 148 22.50 13.51 -4.20
N GLN A 149 21.38 14.23 -4.34
CA GLN A 149 21.28 15.67 -4.08
C GLN A 149 20.44 15.98 -2.83
N GLY A 150 19.54 15.07 -2.44
CA GLY A 150 18.64 15.26 -1.31
C GLY A 150 17.44 16.14 -1.64
N HIS A 151 17.01 16.95 -0.65
CA HIS A 151 15.84 17.81 -0.74
C HIS A 151 16.17 19.12 -1.45
N VAL A 152 15.66 19.30 -2.66
CA VAL A 152 15.93 20.43 -3.55
C VAL A 152 14.65 21.11 -4.01
N VAL A 153 14.77 22.38 -4.36
CA VAL A 153 13.74 23.16 -5.04
C VAL A 153 14.05 23.13 -6.55
N HIS A 154 13.11 22.65 -7.33
CA HIS A 154 13.26 22.46 -8.77
C HIS A 154 12.59 23.59 -9.54
N PHE A 155 13.36 24.23 -10.40
CA PHE A 155 12.91 25.28 -11.34
C PHE A 155 12.97 24.75 -12.77
N PRO A 156 11.85 24.62 -13.47
CA PRO A 156 11.83 24.10 -14.84
C PRO A 156 12.31 25.12 -15.90
N SER A 157 12.73 26.33 -15.49
CA SER A 157 13.23 27.35 -16.38
C SER A 157 14.57 27.90 -15.90
N VAL A 158 15.44 28.26 -16.86
CA VAL A 158 16.74 28.88 -16.59
C VAL A 158 16.64 30.40 -16.50
N LYS A 159 15.51 31.00 -16.92
CA LYS A 159 15.30 32.46 -16.96
C LYS A 159 14.73 32.96 -15.63
N GLY A 160 15.25 34.03 -15.12
CA GLY A 160 14.84 34.73 -13.90
C GLY A 160 15.97 34.86 -12.87
N GLU A 161 15.98 35.95 -12.15
CA GLU A 161 16.82 36.12 -10.97
C GLU A 161 16.28 35.26 -9.84
N VAL A 162 17.16 34.62 -9.11
CA VAL A 162 16.86 33.76 -7.97
C VAL A 162 17.46 34.42 -6.77
N ASP A 163 16.70 34.54 -5.71
CA ASP A 163 17.06 35.18 -4.46
C ASP A 163 18.30 34.51 -3.83
N ASP A 164 19.11 35.28 -3.10
CA ASP A 164 20.31 34.82 -2.38
C ASP A 164 20.01 33.79 -1.28
N SER A 165 18.75 33.61 -0.91
CA SER A 165 18.29 32.56 0.02
C SER A 165 18.42 31.14 -0.54
N LEU A 166 18.59 31.00 -1.86
CA LEU A 166 18.67 29.74 -2.58
C LEU A 166 20.10 29.47 -3.07
N SER A 167 20.73 28.41 -2.57
CA SER A 167 22.06 28.02 -3.09
C SER A 167 21.93 27.04 -4.24
N LEU A 168 22.62 27.32 -5.36
CA LEU A 168 22.56 26.50 -6.57
C LEU A 168 23.14 25.10 -6.28
N ALA A 169 22.29 24.07 -6.45
CA ALA A 169 22.70 22.67 -6.34
C ALA A 169 23.18 22.10 -7.70
N TYR A 170 22.38 22.33 -8.74
CA TYR A 170 22.70 21.83 -10.08
C TYR A 170 21.97 22.65 -11.16
N LYS A 171 22.61 22.76 -12.35
CA LYS A 171 22.07 23.47 -13.49
C LYS A 171 22.19 22.63 -14.75
N THR A 172 21.10 22.52 -15.51
CA THR A 172 21.06 21.94 -16.85
C THR A 172 20.87 23.04 -17.89
N LYS A 173 20.73 22.66 -19.17
CA LYS A 173 20.39 23.60 -20.25
C LYS A 173 18.98 24.20 -20.07
N THR A 174 18.07 23.48 -19.42
CA THR A 174 16.63 23.83 -19.32
C THR A 174 16.15 24.03 -17.91
N THR A 175 16.82 23.45 -16.89
CA THR A 175 16.34 23.43 -15.50
C THR A 175 17.45 23.83 -14.53
N ARG A 176 17.04 24.35 -13.36
CA ARG A 176 17.92 24.65 -12.23
C ARG A 176 17.35 24.00 -10.97
N THR A 177 18.21 23.49 -10.12
CA THR A 177 17.86 23.01 -8.79
C THR A 177 18.64 23.75 -7.72
N PHE A 178 18.00 24.07 -6.62
CA PHE A 178 18.58 24.84 -5.54
C PHE A 178 18.35 24.14 -4.19
N TYR A 179 19.27 24.34 -3.28
CA TYR A 179 19.05 24.03 -1.86
C TYR A 179 18.32 25.18 -1.18
N HIS A 180 17.35 24.84 -0.35
CA HIS A 180 16.63 25.76 0.52
C HIS A 180 16.66 25.22 1.95
N ALA A 181 17.19 26.00 2.87
CA ALA A 181 17.48 25.53 4.24
C ALA A 181 16.23 25.00 4.97
N GLU A 182 15.09 25.68 4.84
CA GLU A 182 13.85 25.23 5.47
C GLU A 182 13.31 23.96 4.83
N TRP A 183 13.35 23.86 3.48
CA TRP A 183 12.94 22.64 2.77
C TRP A 183 13.81 21.44 3.16
N THR A 184 15.11 21.61 3.21
CA THR A 184 16.04 20.54 3.64
C THR A 184 15.70 20.07 5.05
N ARG A 185 15.43 20.99 5.98
CA ARG A 185 15.06 20.65 7.36
C ARG A 185 13.73 19.90 7.44
N ILE A 186 12.69 20.37 6.72
CA ILE A 186 11.38 19.72 6.67
C ILE A 186 11.51 18.34 6.02
N GLY A 187 12.19 18.24 4.89
CA GLY A 187 12.36 17.01 4.15
C GLY A 187 13.10 15.92 4.92
N MET A 188 14.18 16.28 5.63
CA MET A 188 14.89 15.33 6.51
C MET A 188 13.99 14.81 7.64
N LYS A 189 13.15 15.65 8.22
CA LYS A 189 12.18 15.23 9.23
C LYS A 189 11.11 14.33 8.67
N LEU A 190 10.57 14.66 7.48
CA LEU A 190 9.59 13.82 6.79
C LEU A 190 10.16 12.44 6.47
N GLN A 191 11.39 12.37 5.99
CA GLN A 191 12.05 11.10 5.71
C GLN A 191 12.21 10.27 7.00
N LYS A 192 12.70 10.87 8.07
CA LYS A 192 12.85 10.18 9.36
C LYS A 192 11.53 9.65 9.91
N LEU A 193 10.45 10.46 9.85
CA LEU A 193 9.12 10.03 10.29
C LEU A 193 8.57 8.91 9.41
N ARG A 194 8.81 8.95 8.11
CA ARG A 194 8.42 7.89 7.19
C ARG A 194 9.10 6.56 7.53
N GLU A 195 10.39 6.59 7.83
CA GLU A 195 11.14 5.42 8.29
C GLU A 195 10.58 4.88 9.61
N GLN A 196 10.31 5.76 10.59
CA GLN A 196 9.71 5.37 11.87
C GLN A 196 8.30 4.78 11.71
N LEU A 197 7.46 5.37 10.87
CA LEU A 197 6.13 4.87 10.55
C LEU A 197 6.20 3.48 9.93
N SER A 198 7.07 3.28 8.93
CA SER A 198 7.27 1.99 8.26
C SER A 198 7.79 0.91 9.22
N GLU A 199 8.74 1.27 10.09
CA GLU A 199 9.27 0.34 11.08
C GLU A 199 8.21 -0.07 12.10
N TYR A 200 7.43 0.90 12.58
CA TYR A 200 6.37 0.63 13.55
C TYR A 200 5.24 -0.21 12.94
N GLU A 201 4.82 0.12 11.71
CA GLU A 201 3.84 -0.67 10.95
C GLU A 201 4.31 -2.12 10.78
N SER A 202 5.58 -2.31 10.40
CA SER A 202 6.15 -3.66 10.23
C SER A 202 6.16 -4.47 11.53
N ARG A 203 6.48 -3.84 12.64
CA ARG A 203 6.43 -4.49 13.97
C ARG A 203 5.00 -4.88 14.37
N MET A 204 4.03 -4.01 14.12
CA MET A 204 2.63 -4.31 14.41
C MET A 204 2.09 -5.44 13.54
N LEU A 205 2.41 -5.45 12.25
CA LEU A 205 2.03 -6.53 11.34
C LEU A 205 2.62 -7.88 11.77
N GLU A 206 3.89 -7.90 12.19
CA GLU A 206 4.50 -9.13 12.68
C GLU A 206 3.87 -9.62 13.99
N ALA A 207 3.50 -8.72 14.91
CA ALA A 207 2.77 -9.08 16.11
C ALA A 207 1.40 -9.71 15.80
N LEU A 208 0.62 -9.10 14.89
CA LEU A 208 -0.66 -9.65 14.44
C LEU A 208 -0.49 -10.99 13.73
N ARG A 209 0.56 -11.13 12.92
CA ARG A 209 0.88 -12.38 12.26
C ARG A 209 1.17 -13.51 13.24
N LEU A 210 1.98 -13.26 14.26
CA LEU A 210 2.30 -14.24 15.29
C LEU A 210 1.03 -14.68 16.03
N GLU A 211 0.15 -13.73 16.37
CA GLU A 211 -1.12 -14.03 17.01
C GLU A 211 -2.02 -14.93 16.13
N VAL A 212 -2.13 -14.65 14.83
CA VAL A 212 -2.86 -15.54 13.89
C VAL A 212 -2.23 -16.93 13.84
N LEU A 213 -0.89 -17.01 13.88
CA LEU A 213 -0.18 -18.29 13.86
C LEU A 213 -0.47 -19.13 15.13
N GLU A 214 -0.60 -18.53 16.30
CA GLU A 214 -1.00 -19.21 17.54
C GLU A 214 -2.38 -19.89 17.41
N HIS A 215 -3.29 -19.27 16.65
CA HIS A 215 -4.64 -19.78 16.41
C HIS A 215 -4.77 -20.68 15.16
N THR A 216 -3.67 -21.00 14.47
CA THR A 216 -3.71 -21.75 13.20
C THR A 216 -4.42 -23.09 13.32
N ALA A 217 -4.23 -23.81 14.43
CA ALA A 217 -4.88 -25.11 14.64
C ALA A 217 -6.40 -24.99 14.71
N ALA A 218 -6.90 -23.97 15.43
CA ALA A 218 -8.31 -23.68 15.54
C ALA A 218 -8.90 -23.22 14.20
N LEU A 219 -8.21 -22.33 13.48
CA LEU A 219 -8.62 -21.86 12.15
C LEU A 219 -8.75 -23.02 11.15
N ARG A 220 -7.78 -23.94 11.11
CA ARG A 220 -7.83 -25.11 10.23
C ARG A 220 -8.95 -26.07 10.63
N ARG A 221 -9.23 -26.24 11.90
CA ARG A 221 -10.34 -27.07 12.38
C ARG A 221 -11.68 -26.46 11.95
N ASN A 222 -11.86 -25.17 12.18
CA ASN A 222 -13.06 -24.44 11.78
C ASN A 222 -13.27 -24.51 10.26
N ALA A 223 -12.24 -24.32 9.45
CA ALA A 223 -12.32 -24.43 8.00
C ALA A 223 -12.82 -25.84 7.57
N ARG A 224 -12.27 -26.92 8.13
CA ARG A 224 -12.73 -28.29 7.84
C ARG A 224 -14.18 -28.53 8.23
N LEU A 225 -14.64 -27.92 9.33
CA LEU A 225 -16.05 -28.03 9.74
C LEU A 225 -16.97 -27.31 8.76
N ILE A 226 -16.58 -26.15 8.27
CA ILE A 226 -17.33 -25.40 7.26
C ILE A 226 -17.37 -26.19 5.95
N ASP A 227 -16.24 -26.77 5.51
CA ASP A 227 -16.20 -27.62 4.31
C ASP A 227 -17.14 -28.84 4.45
N GLN A 228 -17.20 -29.49 5.63
CA GLN A 228 -18.12 -30.58 5.88
C GLN A 228 -19.59 -30.15 5.84
N LEU A 229 -19.89 -28.97 6.39
CA LEU A 229 -21.24 -28.38 6.33
C LEU A 229 -21.66 -28.08 4.90
N ASP A 230 -20.77 -27.52 4.09
CA ASP A 230 -21.02 -27.22 2.67
C ASP A 230 -21.39 -28.49 1.90
N VAL A 231 -20.63 -29.58 2.09
CA VAL A 231 -20.92 -30.89 1.47
C VAL A 231 -22.26 -31.45 1.92
N LEU A 232 -22.58 -31.37 3.22
CA LEU A 232 -23.86 -31.86 3.76
C LEU A 232 -25.04 -31.05 3.21
N LEU A 233 -24.90 -29.73 3.10
CA LEU A 233 -25.93 -28.87 2.50
C LEU A 233 -26.14 -29.19 1.03
N GLY A 234 -25.06 -29.45 0.27
CA GLY A 234 -25.16 -29.86 -1.12
C GLY A 234 -25.92 -31.19 -1.28
N PHE A 235 -25.64 -32.19 -0.43
CA PHE A 235 -26.40 -33.45 -0.46
C PHE A 235 -27.87 -33.26 -0.03
N ALA A 236 -28.14 -32.42 0.95
CA ALA A 236 -29.52 -32.14 1.36
C ALA A 236 -30.32 -31.45 0.26
N GLN A 237 -29.70 -30.58 -0.51
CA GLN A 237 -30.34 -29.91 -1.65
C GLN A 237 -30.67 -30.92 -2.77
N VAL A 238 -29.74 -31.80 -3.14
CA VAL A 238 -29.99 -32.85 -4.13
C VAL A 238 -31.07 -33.85 -3.68
N ALA A 239 -31.18 -34.14 -2.38
CA ALA A 239 -32.18 -35.05 -1.85
C ALA A 239 -33.61 -34.44 -1.84
N GLN A 240 -33.78 -33.15 -2.02
CA GLN A 240 -35.08 -32.45 -2.12
C GLN A 240 -35.60 -32.35 -3.56
N GLU A 241 -34.75 -32.58 -4.55
CA GLU A 241 -35.12 -32.65 -5.97
C GLU A 241 -35.65 -34.04 -6.35
#